data_c2926e482547c31fcbd2598e3d007774
#
_entry.id   c2926e482547c31fcbd2598e3d007774
#
_cell.length_a   1.000
_cell.length_b   1.000
_cell.length_c   1.000
_cell.angle_alpha   90.00
_cell.angle_beta   90.00
_cell.angle_gamma   90.00
#
_symmetry.space_group_name_H-M   'P 1'
#
loop_
_entity.id
_entity.type
_entity.pdbx_description
1 polymer ?
#
loop_
_entity_poly.entity_id
_entity_poly.type
_entity_poly.pdbx_seq_one_letter_code
_entity_poly.pdbx_strand_id
1 'polypeptide(L)'
;MLGLRRVKMTVNQDDPSMYHLFYGDKTGSPGTELSFFEIPLVGRTYRGTNAITRIGLLVPSEESLHYWKERFEKFDVKHSEITTYANRPALQFEDAEGLRLVLLVSNGEKVEHWETWEKSEVPAKHQIQGMGSVEMTVRRLDKMASTLTDMFGYTEVSRNDQEAIFQSIKGEVFGEIVVKYLDGPTEKPGRGSIHHLAIRVKND
;
A
#
# COMPACT_ATOMS: atom_id res chain seq x y z
N MET A 1 0.92 -9.49 13.01
CA MET A 1 -0.42 -9.28 12.45
C MET A 1 -0.46 -9.60 10.95
N LEU A 2 0.23 -8.87 10.06
CA LEU A 2 0.18 -9.10 8.60
C LEU A 2 0.92 -10.36 8.11
N GLY A 3 1.66 -11.04 8.94
CA GLY A 3 2.38 -12.26 8.57
C GLY A 3 3.58 -12.08 7.65
N LEU A 4 3.98 -10.82 7.39
CA LEU A 4 5.18 -10.50 6.63
C LEU A 4 6.45 -10.80 7.44
N ARG A 5 7.51 -11.20 6.74
CA ARG A 5 8.82 -11.42 7.35
C ARG A 5 9.54 -10.07 7.51
N ARG A 6 10.18 -9.83 8.67
CA ARG A 6 11.17 -8.76 8.76
C ARG A 6 12.44 -9.21 8.03
N VAL A 7 12.66 -8.65 6.85
CA VAL A 7 13.75 -9.05 5.95
C VAL A 7 15.02 -8.24 6.18
N LYS A 8 14.87 -6.99 6.68
CA LYS A 8 16.01 -6.14 6.97
C LYS A 8 15.71 -5.20 8.15
N MET A 9 16.73 -4.87 8.90
CA MET A 9 16.75 -3.80 9.90
C MET A 9 18.02 -2.98 9.70
N THR A 10 17.88 -1.68 9.58
CA THR A 10 18.98 -0.72 9.46
C THR A 10 18.61 0.56 10.19
N VAL A 11 19.40 1.59 10.05
CA VAL A 11 19.11 2.93 10.58
C VAL A 11 18.63 3.85 9.46
N ASN A 12 17.90 4.90 9.82
CA ASN A 12 17.54 5.97 8.90
C ASN A 12 18.81 6.72 8.47
N GLN A 13 18.95 7.02 7.17
CA GLN A 13 20.12 7.73 6.65
C GLN A 13 20.19 9.19 7.14
N ASP A 14 19.03 9.82 7.34
CA ASP A 14 18.94 11.21 7.78
C ASP A 14 19.15 11.37 9.30
N ASP A 15 18.79 10.32 10.07
CA ASP A 15 18.99 10.26 11.51
C ASP A 15 19.31 8.85 11.97
N PRO A 16 20.61 8.50 12.15
CA PRO A 16 21.03 7.15 12.54
C PRO A 16 20.54 6.69 13.92
N SER A 17 19.93 7.55 14.73
CA SER A 17 19.28 7.16 15.99
C SER A 17 17.93 6.47 15.79
N MET A 18 17.36 6.50 14.57
CA MET A 18 16.08 5.93 14.22
C MET A 18 16.27 4.62 13.45
N TYR A 19 15.50 3.60 13.81
CA TYR A 19 15.47 2.36 13.03
C TYR A 19 14.66 2.50 11.74
N HIS A 20 15.14 1.83 10.69
CA HIS A 20 14.43 1.60 9.44
C HIS A 20 14.21 0.09 9.28
N LEU A 21 12.97 -0.34 9.37
CA LEU A 21 12.55 -1.73 9.39
C LEU A 21 11.87 -2.09 8.06
N PHE A 22 12.26 -3.20 7.46
CA PHE A 22 11.71 -3.68 6.19
C PHE A 22 10.99 -5.01 6.40
N TYR A 23 9.76 -5.09 5.91
CA TYR A 23 8.94 -6.28 5.94
C TYR A 23 8.53 -6.66 4.52
N GLY A 24 8.59 -7.93 4.18
CA GLY A 24 8.28 -8.41 2.84
C GLY A 24 7.84 -9.87 2.86
N ASP A 25 7.96 -10.51 1.70
CA ASP A 25 7.79 -11.95 1.55
C ASP A 25 8.95 -12.71 2.20
N LYS A 26 9.15 -13.99 1.86
CA LYS A 26 10.23 -14.83 2.41
C LYS A 26 11.63 -14.26 2.19
N THR A 27 11.88 -13.62 1.06
CA THR A 27 13.21 -13.17 0.63
C THR A 27 13.34 -11.63 0.57
N GLY A 28 12.27 -10.89 0.69
CA GLY A 28 12.22 -9.44 0.47
C GLY A 28 12.28 -9.12 -1.02
N SER A 29 11.49 -9.83 -1.81
CA SER A 29 11.43 -9.63 -3.25
C SER A 29 11.00 -8.20 -3.59
N PRO A 30 11.58 -7.56 -4.63
CA PRO A 30 11.14 -6.23 -5.06
C PRO A 30 9.64 -6.17 -5.30
N GLY A 31 8.97 -5.15 -4.74
CA GLY A 31 7.52 -5.00 -4.80
C GLY A 31 6.75 -5.71 -3.69
N THR A 32 7.44 -6.36 -2.74
CA THR A 32 6.80 -6.92 -1.53
C THR A 32 7.11 -6.09 -0.29
N GLU A 33 8.05 -5.16 -0.37
CA GLU A 33 8.61 -4.49 0.80
C GLU A 33 7.74 -3.34 1.30
N LEU A 34 7.27 -3.45 2.52
CA LEU A 34 6.66 -2.40 3.32
C LEU A 34 7.64 -2.01 4.42
N SER A 35 8.13 -0.77 4.40
CA SER A 35 9.12 -0.32 5.37
C SER A 35 8.57 0.71 6.36
N PHE A 36 9.16 0.75 7.54
CA PHE A 36 8.75 1.62 8.64
C PHE A 36 9.94 2.33 9.26
N PHE A 37 9.78 3.62 9.52
CA PHE A 37 10.71 4.37 10.36
C PHE A 37 10.18 4.38 11.79
N GLU A 38 11.02 4.02 12.75
CA GLU A 38 10.74 4.16 14.17
C GLU A 38 11.19 5.56 14.61
N ILE A 39 10.24 6.51 14.63
CA ILE A 39 10.53 7.91 14.98
C ILE A 39 10.01 8.17 16.40
N PRO A 40 10.90 8.32 17.40
CA PRO A 40 10.49 8.57 18.78
C PRO A 40 9.68 9.86 18.90
N LEU A 41 8.64 9.85 19.72
CA LEU A 41 7.85 11.02 20.11
C LEU A 41 7.15 11.76 18.94
N VAL A 42 7.06 11.17 17.76
CA VAL A 42 6.34 11.78 16.64
C VAL A 42 4.85 11.93 16.96
N GLY A 43 4.30 13.12 16.67
CA GLY A 43 2.88 13.42 16.86
C GLY A 43 1.98 12.66 15.89
N ARG A 44 0.67 12.81 16.05
CA ARG A 44 -0.31 12.22 15.13
C ARG A 44 -0.28 12.91 13.77
N THR A 45 -0.64 12.17 12.71
CA THR A 45 -0.93 12.73 11.39
C THR A 45 -2.19 13.59 11.41
N TYR A 46 -2.14 14.77 10.81
CA TYR A 46 -3.33 15.55 10.47
C TYR A 46 -3.63 15.35 8.99
N ARG A 47 -4.64 14.54 8.73
CA ARG A 47 -5.04 14.13 7.38
C ARG A 47 -5.38 15.33 6.50
N GLY A 48 -4.98 15.24 5.24
CA GLY A 48 -5.18 16.30 4.27
C GLY A 48 -4.96 15.83 2.83
N THR A 49 -4.66 16.78 1.96
CA THR A 49 -4.36 16.54 0.55
C THR A 49 -2.86 16.67 0.27
N ASN A 50 -2.43 16.36 -0.97
CA ASN A 50 -1.04 16.31 -1.42
C ASN A 50 -0.19 15.33 -0.60
N ALA A 51 -0.73 14.14 -0.40
CA ALA A 51 -0.11 13.07 0.36
C ALA A 51 -0.39 11.69 -0.27
N ILE A 52 0.44 10.71 0.06
CA ILE A 52 0.14 9.30 -0.13
C ILE A 52 -0.73 8.89 1.05
N THR A 53 -1.95 8.41 0.78
CA THR A 53 -2.97 8.27 1.82
C THR A 53 -3.37 6.85 2.14
N ARG A 54 -2.97 5.87 1.32
CA ARG A 54 -3.27 4.45 1.53
C ARG A 54 -2.32 3.55 0.77
N ILE A 55 -2.04 2.38 1.34
CA ILE A 55 -1.26 1.31 0.71
C ILE A 55 -2.18 0.13 0.45
N GLY A 56 -2.21 -0.35 -0.80
CA GLY A 56 -2.87 -1.59 -1.19
C GLY A 56 -1.91 -2.77 -1.13
N LEU A 57 -2.37 -3.88 -0.60
CA LEU A 57 -1.65 -5.14 -0.51
C LEU A 57 -2.48 -6.22 -1.20
N LEU A 58 -1.84 -7.05 -2.02
CA LEU A 58 -2.50 -8.09 -2.79
C LEU A 58 -2.70 -9.36 -1.97
N VAL A 59 -3.89 -9.94 -2.06
CA VAL A 59 -4.22 -11.26 -1.53
C VAL A 59 -4.79 -12.16 -2.64
N PRO A 60 -4.63 -13.49 -2.57
CA PRO A 60 -4.94 -14.39 -3.67
C PRO A 60 -6.40 -14.41 -4.12
N SER A 61 -7.36 -14.27 -3.21
CA SER A 61 -8.77 -14.52 -3.47
C SER A 61 -9.71 -13.79 -2.53
N GLU A 62 -11.01 -13.78 -2.84
CA GLU A 62 -12.06 -13.30 -1.92
C GLU A 62 -12.13 -14.14 -0.63
N GLU A 63 -11.87 -15.45 -0.69
CA GLU A 63 -11.75 -16.29 0.51
C GLU A 63 -10.67 -15.75 1.45
N SER A 64 -9.59 -15.20 0.88
CA SER A 64 -8.54 -14.56 1.68
C SER A 64 -9.04 -13.29 2.37
N LEU A 65 -9.92 -12.49 1.76
CA LEU A 65 -10.51 -11.33 2.42
C LEU A 65 -11.35 -11.73 3.65
N HIS A 66 -12.11 -12.82 3.56
CA HIS A 66 -12.87 -13.36 4.70
C HIS A 66 -11.94 -13.83 5.81
N TYR A 67 -10.89 -14.59 5.48
CA TYR A 67 -9.86 -14.98 6.45
C TYR A 67 -9.22 -13.77 7.15
N TRP A 68 -8.89 -12.71 6.38
CA TRP A 68 -8.29 -11.50 6.93
C TRP A 68 -9.26 -10.71 7.80
N LYS A 69 -10.55 -10.67 7.45
CA LYS A 69 -11.58 -10.02 8.28
C LYS A 69 -11.67 -10.69 9.65
N GLU A 70 -11.81 -12.02 9.70
CA GLU A 70 -11.82 -12.79 10.97
C GLU A 70 -10.52 -12.58 11.76
N ARG A 71 -9.37 -12.52 11.06
CA ARG A 71 -8.10 -12.26 11.71
C ARG A 71 -8.04 -10.85 12.30
N PHE A 72 -8.56 -9.84 11.63
CA PHE A 72 -8.62 -8.47 12.13
C PHE A 72 -9.54 -8.35 13.33
N GLU A 73 -10.68 -9.01 13.32
CA GLU A 73 -11.58 -9.11 14.49
C GLU A 73 -10.85 -9.73 15.70
N LYS A 74 -10.12 -10.82 15.49
CA LYS A 74 -9.34 -11.49 16.52
C LYS A 74 -8.27 -10.61 17.17
N PHE A 75 -7.66 -9.70 16.40
CA PHE A 75 -6.60 -8.81 16.86
C PHE A 75 -7.05 -7.39 17.17
N ASP A 76 -8.36 -7.15 17.21
CA ASP A 76 -8.99 -5.83 17.45
C ASP A 76 -8.45 -4.75 16.49
N VAL A 77 -8.28 -5.11 15.21
CA VAL A 77 -7.84 -4.19 14.15
C VAL A 77 -9.06 -3.48 13.58
N LYS A 78 -9.01 -2.16 13.53
CA LYS A 78 -10.05 -1.34 12.90
C LYS A 78 -10.14 -1.65 11.40
N HIS A 79 -11.26 -2.16 10.94
CA HIS A 79 -11.49 -2.52 9.53
C HIS A 79 -12.91 -2.20 9.06
N SER A 80 -13.11 -2.20 7.73
CA SER A 80 -14.43 -2.09 7.10
C SER A 80 -15.09 -3.47 6.93
N GLU A 81 -16.32 -3.49 6.41
CA GLU A 81 -16.84 -4.65 5.71
C GLU A 81 -16.06 -4.87 4.40
N ILE A 82 -16.17 -6.09 3.82
CA ILE A 82 -15.65 -6.35 2.47
C ILE A 82 -16.50 -5.52 1.49
N THR A 83 -15.84 -4.68 0.71
CA THR A 83 -16.46 -3.74 -0.23
C THR A 83 -15.71 -3.76 -1.57
N THR A 84 -15.96 -2.75 -2.40
CA THR A 84 -15.19 -2.52 -3.62
C THR A 84 -14.24 -1.34 -3.44
N TYR A 85 -12.99 -1.50 -3.86
CA TYR A 85 -12.00 -0.44 -3.96
C TYR A 85 -11.21 -0.60 -5.27
N ALA A 86 -11.05 0.49 -6.02
CA ALA A 86 -10.40 0.47 -7.34
C ALA A 86 -10.94 -0.67 -8.24
N ASN A 87 -12.28 -0.80 -8.29
CA ASN A 87 -13.03 -1.81 -9.06
C ASN A 87 -12.78 -3.28 -8.67
N ARG A 88 -12.32 -3.55 -7.44
CA ARG A 88 -12.01 -4.91 -6.96
C ARG A 88 -12.61 -5.18 -5.59
N PRO A 89 -12.90 -6.45 -5.25
CA PRO A 89 -13.20 -6.84 -3.88
C PRO A 89 -12.03 -6.46 -2.96
N ALA A 90 -12.35 -5.82 -1.84
CA ALA A 90 -11.35 -5.22 -0.96
C ALA A 90 -11.80 -5.19 0.51
N LEU A 91 -10.82 -5.21 1.41
CA LEU A 91 -10.99 -5.03 2.84
C LEU A 91 -10.07 -3.91 3.32
N GLN A 92 -10.65 -2.77 3.72
CA GLN A 92 -9.91 -1.63 4.22
C GLN A 92 -9.67 -1.76 5.73
N PHE A 93 -8.49 -1.34 6.19
CA PHE A 93 -8.15 -1.38 7.61
C PHE A 93 -7.14 -0.28 7.98
N GLU A 94 -6.99 -0.05 9.27
CA GLU A 94 -6.00 0.86 9.83
C GLU A 94 -5.17 0.13 10.89
N ASP A 95 -3.87 0.42 10.94
CA ASP A 95 -3.05 -0.06 12.05
C ASP A 95 -3.26 0.79 13.32
N ALA A 96 -2.58 0.42 14.41
CA ALA A 96 -2.70 1.11 15.70
C ALA A 96 -2.21 2.58 15.66
N GLU A 97 -1.37 2.94 14.69
CA GLU A 97 -0.87 4.29 14.50
C GLU A 97 -1.69 5.10 13.48
N GLY A 98 -2.74 4.48 12.91
CA GLY A 98 -3.63 5.09 11.93
C GLY A 98 -3.12 5.02 10.48
N LEU A 99 -2.13 4.19 10.18
CA LEU A 99 -1.75 3.91 8.80
C LEU A 99 -2.92 3.22 8.09
N ARG A 100 -3.33 3.77 6.96
CA ARG A 100 -4.44 3.24 6.16
C ARG A 100 -3.93 2.24 5.14
N LEU A 101 -4.51 1.06 5.17
CA LEU A 101 -4.20 -0.02 4.26
C LEU A 101 -5.49 -0.59 3.64
N VAL A 102 -5.32 -1.31 2.54
CA VAL A 102 -6.41 -2.08 1.93
C VAL A 102 -5.86 -3.40 1.39
N LEU A 103 -6.53 -4.49 1.69
CA LEU A 103 -6.31 -5.77 1.01
C LEU A 103 -7.15 -5.82 -0.25
N LEU A 104 -6.54 -6.21 -1.36
CA LEU A 104 -7.14 -6.27 -2.71
C LEU A 104 -6.98 -7.67 -3.27
N VAL A 105 -8.04 -8.20 -3.87
CA VAL A 105 -7.93 -9.48 -4.59
C VAL A 105 -7.07 -9.31 -5.83
N SER A 106 -6.04 -10.13 -5.96
CA SER A 106 -5.06 -10.06 -7.05
C SER A 106 -5.53 -10.66 -8.36
N ASN A 107 -6.62 -11.47 -8.35
CA ASN A 107 -7.11 -12.22 -9.52
C ASN A 107 -6.05 -13.10 -10.18
N GLY A 108 -5.14 -13.66 -9.39
CA GLY A 108 -4.05 -14.51 -9.86
C GLY A 108 -2.74 -13.78 -10.14
N GLU A 109 -2.72 -12.45 -10.09
CA GLU A 109 -1.50 -11.68 -10.16
C GLU A 109 -0.71 -11.81 -8.86
N LYS A 110 0.59 -11.81 -8.96
CA LYS A 110 1.53 -11.73 -7.84
C LYS A 110 2.80 -11.04 -8.29
N VAL A 111 3.55 -10.54 -7.33
CA VAL A 111 4.88 -10.00 -7.59
C VAL A 111 5.77 -11.09 -8.19
N GLU A 112 6.53 -10.74 -9.21
CA GLU A 112 7.56 -11.61 -9.76
C GLU A 112 8.51 -12.05 -8.65
N HIS A 113 8.84 -13.34 -8.58
CA HIS A 113 9.68 -13.94 -7.54
C HIS A 113 9.09 -13.93 -6.11
N TRP A 114 7.81 -13.62 -5.94
CA TRP A 114 7.16 -13.76 -4.64
C TRP A 114 7.25 -15.19 -4.11
N GLU A 115 7.68 -15.33 -2.85
CA GLU A 115 7.79 -16.59 -2.18
C GLU A 115 7.01 -16.64 -0.86
N THR A 116 6.31 -17.75 -0.66
CA THR A 116 5.62 -18.03 0.60
C THR A 116 6.62 -18.15 1.75
N TRP A 117 6.33 -17.48 2.86
CA TRP A 117 7.10 -17.63 4.08
C TRP A 117 6.48 -18.70 5.00
N GLU A 118 7.13 -19.84 5.13
CA GLU A 118 6.61 -21.03 5.82
C GLU A 118 6.46 -20.84 7.34
N LYS A 119 7.20 -19.89 7.92
CA LYS A 119 7.11 -19.56 9.35
C LYS A 119 6.08 -18.48 9.66
N SER A 120 5.33 -18.01 8.66
CA SER A 120 4.24 -17.07 8.86
C SER A 120 3.11 -17.74 9.65
N GLU A 121 2.50 -16.96 10.55
CA GLU A 121 1.24 -17.38 11.21
C GLU A 121 0.04 -17.35 10.25
N VAL A 122 0.20 -16.75 9.06
CA VAL A 122 -0.82 -16.69 8.02
C VAL A 122 -0.65 -17.89 7.10
N PRO A 123 -1.67 -18.73 6.91
CA PRO A 123 -1.61 -19.86 5.98
C PRO A 123 -1.19 -19.42 4.58
N ALA A 124 -0.38 -20.21 3.90
CA ALA A 124 0.20 -19.89 2.59
C ALA A 124 -0.83 -19.39 1.57
N LYS A 125 -2.02 -20.00 1.54
CA LYS A 125 -3.12 -19.64 0.64
C LYS A 125 -3.77 -18.28 0.92
N HIS A 126 -3.42 -17.61 2.01
CA HIS A 126 -3.95 -16.30 2.40
C HIS A 126 -2.87 -15.24 2.58
N GLN A 127 -1.58 -15.59 2.36
CA GLN A 127 -0.48 -14.64 2.53
C GLN A 127 -0.57 -13.49 1.53
N ILE A 128 -0.12 -12.32 1.97
CA ILE A 128 0.03 -11.14 1.14
C ILE A 128 1.08 -11.41 0.07
N GLN A 129 0.73 -11.17 -1.19
CA GLN A 129 1.52 -11.49 -2.37
C GLN A 129 2.36 -10.31 -2.90
N GLY A 130 2.29 -9.18 -2.23
CA GLY A 130 3.04 -7.98 -2.56
C GLY A 130 2.23 -6.70 -2.46
N MET A 131 2.85 -5.62 -2.93
CA MET A 131 2.21 -4.30 -3.02
C MET A 131 1.25 -4.29 -4.21
N GLY A 132 0.03 -3.81 -3.99
CA GLY A 132 -0.96 -3.61 -5.04
C GLY A 132 -1.01 -2.15 -5.48
N SER A 133 -2.07 -1.46 -5.11
CA SER A 133 -2.24 -0.04 -5.42
C SER A 133 -1.64 0.88 -4.35
N VAL A 134 -1.32 2.11 -4.75
CA VAL A 134 -1.03 3.21 -3.83
C VAL A 134 -2.04 4.32 -4.07
N GLU A 135 -2.68 4.81 -3.02
CA GLU A 135 -3.61 5.94 -3.10
C GLU A 135 -2.87 7.24 -2.82
N MET A 136 -3.05 8.21 -3.71
CA MET A 136 -2.57 9.58 -3.53
C MET A 136 -3.78 10.53 -3.51
N THR A 137 -3.85 11.40 -2.52
CA THR A 137 -4.88 12.45 -2.46
C THR A 137 -4.26 13.77 -2.85
N VAL A 138 -4.85 14.46 -3.84
CA VAL A 138 -4.31 15.68 -4.44
C VAL A 138 -5.36 16.76 -4.65
N ARG A 139 -4.94 18.02 -4.72
CA ARG A 139 -5.83 19.16 -5.09
C ARG A 139 -5.98 19.33 -6.60
N ARG A 140 -5.08 18.77 -7.40
CA ARG A 140 -5.05 18.95 -8.85
C ARG A 140 -4.94 17.60 -9.54
N LEU A 141 -6.08 16.96 -9.76
CA LEU A 141 -6.15 15.64 -10.37
C LEU A 141 -5.50 15.64 -11.77
N ASP A 142 -5.84 16.64 -12.62
CA ASP A 142 -5.29 16.75 -13.98
C ASP A 142 -3.76 16.86 -13.99
N LYS A 143 -3.20 17.67 -13.10
CA LYS A 143 -1.75 17.85 -13.03
C LYS A 143 -1.03 16.56 -12.60
N MET A 144 -1.61 15.82 -11.64
CA MET A 144 -1.07 14.54 -11.23
C MET A 144 -1.21 13.51 -12.36
N ALA A 145 -2.35 13.49 -13.06
CA ALA A 145 -2.57 12.63 -14.21
C ALA A 145 -1.49 12.85 -15.29
N SER A 146 -1.27 14.10 -15.72
CA SER A 146 -0.21 14.40 -16.68
C SER A 146 1.18 13.99 -16.18
N THR A 147 1.47 14.17 -14.89
CA THR A 147 2.75 13.73 -14.32
C THR A 147 2.92 12.23 -14.44
N LEU A 148 1.89 11.45 -14.10
CA LEU A 148 1.94 9.98 -14.16
C LEU A 148 2.04 9.47 -15.61
N THR A 149 1.28 10.07 -16.55
CA THR A 149 1.30 9.65 -17.96
C THR A 149 2.55 10.12 -18.69
N ASP A 150 2.92 11.39 -18.58
CA ASP A 150 3.93 12.00 -19.44
C ASP A 150 5.35 11.75 -18.93
N MET A 151 5.54 11.66 -17.59
CA MET A 151 6.87 11.48 -17.00
C MET A 151 7.13 10.02 -16.59
N PHE A 152 6.13 9.31 -16.06
CA PHE A 152 6.29 7.95 -15.56
C PHE A 152 5.75 6.86 -16.50
N GLY A 153 5.11 7.26 -17.60
CA GLY A 153 4.61 6.32 -18.61
C GLY A 153 3.44 5.45 -18.16
N TYR A 154 2.72 5.86 -17.11
CA TYR A 154 1.51 5.17 -16.68
C TYR A 154 0.38 5.33 -17.70
N THR A 155 -0.49 4.33 -17.77
CA THR A 155 -1.73 4.38 -18.55
C THR A 155 -2.91 4.71 -17.63
N GLU A 156 -3.67 5.77 -17.93
CA GLU A 156 -4.94 6.05 -17.27
C GLU A 156 -5.98 5.01 -17.73
N VAL A 157 -6.53 4.24 -16.79
CA VAL A 157 -7.49 3.15 -17.09
C VAL A 157 -8.92 3.45 -16.66
N SER A 158 -9.09 4.40 -15.76
CA SER A 158 -10.41 4.85 -15.28
C SER A 158 -10.31 6.26 -14.75
N ARG A 159 -11.36 7.06 -14.96
CA ARG A 159 -11.44 8.43 -14.44
C ARG A 159 -12.88 8.88 -14.24
N ASN A 160 -13.09 9.65 -13.17
CA ASN A 160 -14.25 10.49 -12.92
C ASN A 160 -13.79 11.80 -12.28
N ASP A 161 -14.73 12.66 -11.84
CA ASP A 161 -14.41 13.96 -11.26
C ASP A 161 -13.68 13.90 -9.92
N GLN A 162 -13.70 12.75 -9.23
CA GLN A 162 -13.14 12.59 -7.88
C GLN A 162 -11.95 11.65 -7.84
N GLU A 163 -11.77 10.79 -8.83
CA GLU A 163 -10.78 9.73 -8.82
C GLU A 163 -10.31 9.39 -10.23
N ALA A 164 -9.03 9.06 -10.36
CA ALA A 164 -8.46 8.44 -11.55
C ALA A 164 -7.54 7.28 -11.16
N ILE A 165 -7.52 6.22 -11.97
CA ILE A 165 -6.73 5.01 -11.75
C ILE A 165 -5.72 4.87 -12.88
N PHE A 166 -4.46 4.64 -12.51
CA PHE A 166 -3.32 4.52 -13.40
C PHE A 166 -2.61 3.21 -13.20
N GLN A 167 -2.20 2.56 -14.29
CA GLN A 167 -1.47 1.29 -14.25
C GLN A 167 -0.13 1.45 -14.99
N SER A 168 0.94 0.89 -14.43
CA SER A 168 2.25 0.86 -15.08
C SER A 168 2.26 -0.11 -16.26
N ILE A 169 1.56 -1.24 -16.12
CA ILE A 169 1.26 -2.20 -17.19
C ILE A 169 -0.26 -2.32 -17.25
N LYS A 170 -0.85 -2.03 -18.40
CA LYS A 170 -2.30 -2.05 -18.57
C LYS A 170 -2.86 -3.45 -18.30
N GLY A 171 -3.82 -3.51 -17.39
CA GLY A 171 -4.45 -4.75 -16.95
C GLY A 171 -3.86 -5.35 -15.67
N GLU A 172 -2.72 -4.84 -15.20
CA GLU A 172 -2.08 -5.32 -13.98
C GLU A 172 -2.39 -4.43 -12.77
N VAL A 173 -2.69 -5.06 -11.63
CA VAL A 173 -2.91 -4.39 -10.34
C VAL A 173 -1.63 -3.96 -9.68
N PHE A 174 -0.58 -4.70 -9.95
CA PHE A 174 0.72 -4.48 -9.36
C PHE A 174 1.28 -3.12 -9.80
N GLY A 175 1.60 -2.26 -8.82
CA GLY A 175 2.07 -0.90 -9.07
C GLY A 175 0.98 0.08 -9.53
N GLU A 176 -0.30 -0.23 -9.36
CA GLU A 176 -1.42 0.67 -9.66
C GLU A 176 -1.40 1.90 -8.75
N ILE A 177 -1.70 3.06 -9.32
CA ILE A 177 -1.86 4.31 -8.56
C ILE A 177 -3.30 4.79 -8.66
N VAL A 178 -3.93 4.99 -7.50
CA VAL A 178 -5.27 5.58 -7.37
C VAL A 178 -5.09 7.03 -6.94
N VAL A 179 -5.47 7.97 -7.78
CA VAL A 179 -5.38 9.40 -7.46
C VAL A 179 -6.76 9.92 -7.13
N LYS A 180 -6.93 10.47 -5.93
CA LYS A 180 -8.18 11.08 -5.46
C LYS A 180 -8.07 12.59 -5.36
N TYR A 181 -9.13 13.25 -5.79
CA TYR A 181 -9.28 14.70 -5.61
C TYR A 181 -9.77 15.00 -4.18
N LEU A 182 -9.16 15.97 -3.55
CA LEU A 182 -9.64 16.56 -2.30
C LEU A 182 -9.23 18.04 -2.26
N ASP A 183 -10.20 18.94 -2.21
CA ASP A 183 -9.95 20.34 -1.88
C ASP A 183 -9.90 20.50 -0.36
N GLY A 184 -8.70 20.77 0.17
CA GLY A 184 -8.49 20.84 1.61
C GLY A 184 -7.06 21.23 1.98
N PRO A 185 -6.74 21.30 3.27
CA PRO A 185 -5.40 21.58 3.75
C PRO A 185 -4.42 20.48 3.33
N THR A 186 -3.16 20.83 3.13
CA THR A 186 -2.09 19.84 2.94
C THR A 186 -1.94 18.98 4.19
N GLU A 187 -1.77 17.68 4.02
CA GLU A 187 -1.50 16.77 5.12
C GLU A 187 -0.27 17.24 5.92
N LYS A 188 -0.38 17.16 7.24
CA LYS A 188 0.77 17.30 8.13
C LYS A 188 1.16 15.91 8.60
N PRO A 189 2.33 15.38 8.14
CA PRO A 189 2.73 14.01 8.44
C PRO A 189 3.01 13.79 9.91
N GLY A 190 2.85 12.56 10.34
CA GLY A 190 3.07 12.10 11.70
C GLY A 190 2.93 10.59 11.77
N ARG A 191 2.55 10.04 12.92
CA ARG A 191 2.29 8.60 13.07
C ARG A 191 1.24 8.12 12.08
N GLY A 192 1.53 7.00 11.40
CA GLY A 192 0.64 6.42 10.39
C GLY A 192 0.57 7.20 9.07
N SER A 193 1.44 8.20 8.83
CA SER A 193 1.61 8.79 7.50
C SER A 193 2.54 7.94 6.63
N ILE A 194 2.40 8.11 5.31
CA ILE A 194 3.24 7.43 4.33
C ILE A 194 4.26 8.44 3.79
N HIS A 195 5.54 8.14 3.98
CA HIS A 195 6.62 9.06 3.66
C HIS A 195 6.91 9.10 2.15
N HIS A 196 7.06 7.95 1.51
CA HIS A 196 7.36 7.87 0.08
C HIS A 196 6.91 6.54 -0.53
N LEU A 197 6.88 6.52 -1.86
CA LEU A 197 6.71 5.35 -2.70
C LEU A 197 7.99 5.15 -3.52
N ALA A 198 8.57 3.96 -3.50
CA ALA A 198 9.66 3.57 -4.38
C ALA A 198 9.10 2.86 -5.62
N ILE A 199 9.42 3.37 -6.80
CA ILE A 199 9.03 2.80 -8.08
C ILE A 199 10.27 2.17 -8.73
N ARG A 200 10.19 0.87 -9.04
CA ARG A 200 11.26 0.21 -9.78
C ARG A 200 11.20 0.63 -11.25
N VAL A 201 12.30 1.16 -11.76
CA VAL A 201 12.47 1.48 -13.17
C VAL A 201 13.43 0.49 -13.83
N LYS A 202 13.33 0.34 -15.16
CA LYS A 202 14.33 -0.42 -15.92
C LYS A 202 15.63 0.39 -15.90
N ASN A 203 16.74 -0.27 -15.65
CA ASN A 203 18.04 0.34 -15.88
C ASN A 203 18.28 0.43 -17.40
N ASP A 204 18.84 1.54 -17.84
CA ASP A 204 19.35 1.71 -19.20
C ASP A 204 20.65 0.92 -19.36
#